data_f553bb44ea5dfc08ad576d058a543ab1
#
_entry.id   f553bb44ea5dfc08ad576d058a543ab1
#
_cell.length_a   1.000
_cell.length_b   1.000
_cell.length_c   1.000
_cell.angle_alpha   90.00
_cell.angle_beta   90.00
_cell.angle_gamma   90.00
#
_symmetry.space_group_name_H-M   'P 1'
#
loop_
_entity.id
_entity.type
_entity.pdbx_description
1 polymer ?
#
loop_
_entity_poly.entity_id
_entity_poly.type
_entity_poly.pdbx_seq_one_letter_code
_entity_poly.pdbx_strand_id
1 'polypeptide(L)'
;MAQTMVSLLLLLSIQGALTLRICSFNVRSFGESKKENRNAMDVIVKVIKRCDLILLMEIKDSQNTICPTLMERLNGNSRRGITYTYLISSRLGRNTYKEQYAFLYKEKQVSVKKNYLYHDDQDGDADVFSREPFVVWFQSPSTAVKDFVIVPLHTTPETSVKEIDELADVYMDVKSRWKVENFIFMGDFNAGCSYVPKKAWKNIRLRTDPSFVWLIGDKEDTTVKKNTSCAYDRIVLRGQEIVRSVVPRSNSTFNFQKAYELTEEEALAVSDHFPVEFQLRSSRALTNRRRSVIPKRKTKANRS
;
A
#
# COMPACT_ATOMS: atom_id res chain seq x y z
N MET A 1 -47.52 41.98 7.60
CA MET A 1 -46.29 41.60 8.32
C MET A 1 -45.83 40.27 7.75
N ALA A 2 -44.92 40.29 6.82
CA ALA A 2 -44.38 39.09 6.20
C ALA A 2 -43.04 38.77 6.86
N GLN A 3 -42.97 37.67 7.60
CA GLN A 3 -41.74 37.15 8.14
C GLN A 3 -40.95 36.44 7.05
N THR A 4 -39.90 37.05 6.59
CA THR A 4 -38.90 36.42 5.72
C THR A 4 -38.06 35.43 6.54
N MET A 5 -38.35 34.16 6.41
CA MET A 5 -37.46 33.07 6.85
C MET A 5 -36.22 33.05 5.97
N VAL A 6 -35.10 33.52 6.51
CA VAL A 6 -33.78 33.35 5.91
C VAL A 6 -33.32 31.92 6.25
N SER A 7 -33.48 31.01 5.28
CA SER A 7 -32.89 29.69 5.35
C SER A 7 -31.38 29.82 5.17
N LEU A 8 -30.65 29.74 6.29
CA LEU A 8 -29.20 29.63 6.31
C LEU A 8 -28.81 28.21 5.84
N LEU A 9 -28.63 28.03 4.54
CA LEU A 9 -28.01 26.87 3.98
C LEU A 9 -26.55 26.85 4.43
N LEU A 10 -26.26 26.12 5.50
CA LEU A 10 -24.90 25.68 5.84
C LEU A 10 -24.44 24.75 4.73
N LEU A 11 -23.81 25.31 3.72
CA LEU A 11 -22.94 24.56 2.80
C LEU A 11 -21.75 24.04 3.63
N LEU A 12 -21.95 22.88 4.25
CA LEU A 12 -20.85 22.03 4.69
C LEU A 12 -20.10 21.63 3.43
N SER A 13 -19.17 22.46 3.00
CA SER A 13 -18.13 22.05 2.08
C SER A 13 -17.35 20.96 2.78
N ILE A 14 -17.73 19.70 2.55
CA ILE A 14 -16.90 18.54 2.80
C ILE A 14 -15.73 18.68 1.82
N GLN A 15 -14.80 19.55 2.14
CA GLN A 15 -13.46 19.50 1.58
C GLN A 15 -12.86 18.20 2.14
N GLY A 16 -13.16 17.09 1.48
CA GLY A 16 -12.50 15.84 1.75
C GLY A 16 -10.99 16.12 1.78
N ALA A 17 -10.39 16.04 2.97
CA ALA A 17 -8.96 16.21 3.08
C ALA A 17 -8.33 15.27 2.08
N LEU A 18 -7.64 15.82 1.07
CA LEU A 18 -6.98 15.03 0.05
C LEU A 18 -5.96 14.14 0.76
N THR A 19 -6.30 12.89 0.94
CA THR A 19 -5.44 11.85 1.52
C THR A 19 -4.76 11.10 0.40
N LEU A 20 -3.62 10.48 0.66
CA LEU A 20 -2.99 9.53 -0.24
C LEU A 20 -3.35 8.11 0.20
N ARG A 21 -4.11 7.38 -0.59
CA ARG A 21 -4.44 5.98 -0.35
C ARG A 21 -3.39 5.08 -0.97
N ILE A 22 -2.72 4.29 -0.13
CA ILE A 22 -1.70 3.32 -0.51
C ILE A 22 -2.27 1.91 -0.27
N CYS A 23 -2.12 1.02 -1.27
CA CYS A 23 -2.65 -0.32 -1.27
C CYS A 23 -1.58 -1.34 -1.64
N SER A 24 -1.78 -2.60 -1.20
CA SER A 24 -1.02 -3.76 -1.63
C SER A 24 -1.99 -4.88 -2.01
N PHE A 25 -1.76 -5.54 -3.14
CA PHE A 25 -2.65 -6.57 -3.65
C PHE A 25 -1.88 -7.70 -4.34
N ASN A 26 -1.92 -8.88 -3.75
CA ASN A 26 -1.55 -10.12 -4.45
C ASN A 26 -2.70 -10.47 -5.41
N VAL A 27 -2.45 -10.39 -6.72
CA VAL A 27 -3.47 -10.63 -7.75
C VAL A 27 -3.54 -12.11 -8.16
N ARG A 28 -2.81 -12.96 -7.50
CA ARG A 28 -2.70 -14.41 -7.76
C ARG A 28 -2.53 -14.76 -9.23
N SER A 29 -1.34 -15.20 -9.60
CA SER A 29 -1.05 -15.69 -10.95
C SER A 29 -1.53 -14.73 -12.07
N PHE A 30 -1.15 -13.45 -11.97
CA PHE A 30 -1.55 -12.43 -12.93
C PHE A 30 -0.77 -12.59 -14.24
N GLY A 31 -1.22 -13.52 -15.07
CA GLY A 31 -0.69 -13.85 -16.37
C GLY A 31 -1.74 -13.70 -17.49
N GLU A 32 -1.45 -14.27 -18.67
CA GLU A 32 -2.26 -14.13 -19.87
C GLU A 32 -3.73 -14.58 -19.67
N SER A 33 -3.94 -15.76 -19.07
CA SER A 33 -5.30 -16.31 -18.86
C SER A 33 -6.17 -15.39 -18.00
N LYS A 34 -5.58 -14.73 -16.98
CA LYS A 34 -6.31 -13.76 -16.17
C LYS A 34 -6.54 -12.44 -16.91
N LYS A 35 -5.58 -11.99 -17.71
CA LYS A 35 -5.70 -10.82 -18.58
C LYS A 35 -6.88 -10.98 -19.55
N GLU A 36 -7.11 -12.18 -20.08
CA GLU A 36 -8.22 -12.50 -20.99
C GLU A 36 -9.57 -12.60 -20.29
N ASN A 37 -9.60 -12.87 -18.97
CA ASN A 37 -10.82 -12.90 -18.19
C ASN A 37 -11.35 -11.48 -17.94
N ARG A 38 -12.31 -11.05 -18.76
CA ARG A 38 -12.90 -9.70 -18.72
C ARG A 38 -13.46 -9.33 -17.35
N ASN A 39 -14.21 -10.24 -16.73
CA ASN A 39 -14.85 -10.00 -15.43
C ASN A 39 -13.80 -9.81 -14.33
N ALA A 40 -12.81 -10.69 -14.26
CA ALA A 40 -11.71 -10.55 -13.30
C ALA A 40 -10.92 -9.24 -13.53
N MET A 41 -10.60 -8.90 -14.79
CA MET A 41 -9.91 -7.66 -15.14
C MET A 41 -10.72 -6.42 -14.76
N ASP A 42 -12.03 -6.42 -14.94
CA ASP A 42 -12.88 -5.29 -14.57
C ASP A 42 -12.88 -5.07 -13.05
N VAL A 43 -12.88 -6.15 -12.25
CA VAL A 43 -12.74 -6.07 -10.79
C VAL A 43 -11.36 -5.57 -10.40
N ILE A 44 -10.27 -6.10 -11.00
CA ILE A 44 -8.90 -5.65 -10.75
C ILE A 44 -8.78 -4.15 -11.02
N VAL A 45 -9.28 -3.67 -12.15
CA VAL A 45 -9.28 -2.24 -12.50
C VAL A 45 -10.08 -1.41 -11.51
N LYS A 46 -11.24 -1.89 -11.04
CA LYS A 46 -12.01 -1.21 -9.99
C LYS A 46 -11.25 -1.12 -8.68
N VAL A 47 -10.55 -2.19 -8.28
CA VAL A 47 -9.68 -2.19 -7.08
C VAL A 47 -8.56 -1.16 -7.23
N ILE A 48 -7.83 -1.17 -8.36
CA ILE A 48 -6.73 -0.22 -8.62
C ILE A 48 -7.23 1.22 -8.57
N LYS A 49 -8.37 1.54 -9.17
CA LYS A 49 -8.95 2.90 -9.18
C LYS A 49 -9.26 3.47 -7.80
N ARG A 50 -9.40 2.63 -6.78
CA ARG A 50 -9.57 3.07 -5.38
C ARG A 50 -8.31 3.69 -4.80
N CYS A 51 -7.13 3.29 -5.31
CA CYS A 51 -5.83 3.61 -4.75
C CYS A 51 -5.16 4.76 -5.51
N ASP A 52 -4.36 5.54 -4.80
CA ASP A 52 -3.51 6.56 -5.40
C ASP A 52 -2.13 5.99 -5.75
N LEU A 53 -1.71 4.99 -4.98
CA LEU A 53 -0.54 4.15 -5.21
C LEU A 53 -0.88 2.72 -4.78
N ILE A 54 -0.64 1.74 -5.65
CA ILE A 54 -0.87 0.33 -5.36
C ILE A 54 0.32 -0.53 -5.79
N LEU A 55 0.72 -1.46 -4.91
CA LEU A 55 1.60 -2.57 -5.22
C LEU A 55 0.76 -3.74 -5.73
N LEU A 56 1.12 -4.28 -6.89
CA LEU A 56 0.61 -5.54 -7.41
C LEU A 56 1.71 -6.60 -7.34
N MET A 57 1.34 -7.82 -6.94
CA MET A 57 2.23 -8.97 -6.82
C MET A 57 1.71 -10.13 -7.69
N GLU A 58 2.55 -11.14 -7.86
CA GLU A 58 2.32 -12.31 -8.71
C GLU A 58 2.07 -11.97 -10.19
N ILE A 59 2.69 -10.92 -10.70
CA ILE A 59 2.64 -10.65 -12.15
C ILE A 59 3.53 -11.69 -12.84
N LYS A 60 2.89 -12.53 -13.66
CA LYS A 60 3.51 -13.62 -14.41
C LYS A 60 3.42 -13.37 -15.90
N ASP A 61 3.97 -12.25 -16.33
CA ASP A 61 3.85 -11.75 -17.70
C ASP A 61 5.21 -11.80 -18.41
N SER A 62 5.43 -12.86 -19.21
CA SER A 62 6.63 -12.96 -20.02
C SER A 62 6.62 -12.08 -21.27
N GLN A 63 5.44 -11.61 -21.67
CA GLN A 63 5.24 -10.79 -22.85
C GLN A 63 5.22 -9.27 -22.56
N ASN A 64 5.27 -8.89 -21.30
CA ASN A 64 5.17 -7.50 -20.83
C ASN A 64 3.92 -6.76 -21.32
N THR A 65 2.78 -7.42 -21.37
CA THR A 65 1.51 -6.90 -21.91
C THR A 65 0.51 -6.48 -20.84
N ILE A 66 0.62 -7.01 -19.60
CA ILE A 66 -0.35 -6.77 -18.52
C ILE A 66 -0.36 -5.31 -18.09
N CYS A 67 0.81 -4.74 -17.77
CA CYS A 67 0.87 -3.35 -17.34
C CYS A 67 0.40 -2.37 -18.43
N PRO A 68 0.81 -2.49 -19.73
CA PRO A 68 0.22 -1.71 -20.80
C PRO A 68 -1.31 -1.84 -20.91
N THR A 69 -1.85 -3.07 -20.83
CA THR A 69 -3.31 -3.31 -20.83
C THR A 69 -4.01 -2.63 -19.65
N LEU A 70 -3.40 -2.67 -18.45
CA LEU A 70 -3.93 -1.95 -17.30
C LEU A 70 -3.91 -0.42 -17.53
N MET A 71 -2.83 0.13 -18.09
CA MET A 71 -2.74 1.56 -18.39
C MET A 71 -3.83 2.00 -19.37
N GLU A 72 -4.07 1.24 -20.42
CA GLU A 72 -5.14 1.49 -21.37
C GLU A 72 -6.52 1.55 -20.67
N ARG A 73 -6.83 0.55 -19.83
CA ARG A 73 -8.11 0.47 -19.11
C ARG A 73 -8.26 1.54 -18.01
N LEU A 74 -7.17 1.92 -17.35
CA LEU A 74 -7.18 2.94 -16.31
C LEU A 74 -7.31 4.35 -16.87
N ASN A 75 -6.62 4.63 -17.98
CA ASN A 75 -6.48 5.96 -18.57
C ASN A 75 -7.48 6.24 -19.72
N GLY A 76 -7.94 5.21 -20.44
CA GLY A 76 -8.75 5.32 -21.64
C GLY A 76 -10.10 6.05 -21.47
N ASN A 77 -10.65 6.11 -20.25
CA ASN A 77 -11.90 6.80 -19.91
C ASN A 77 -11.72 7.85 -18.81
N SER A 78 -10.54 8.45 -18.69
CA SER A 78 -10.24 9.39 -17.61
C SER A 78 -10.87 10.77 -17.84
N ARG A 79 -12.17 10.90 -17.53
CA ARG A 79 -12.95 12.16 -17.66
C ARG A 79 -12.43 13.31 -16.76
N ARG A 80 -11.54 13.05 -15.80
CA ARG A 80 -11.05 14.01 -14.79
C ARG A 80 -9.56 14.32 -14.89
N GLY A 81 -8.89 13.92 -15.97
CA GLY A 81 -7.43 14.10 -16.12
C GLY A 81 -6.61 13.40 -15.04
N ILE A 82 -7.13 12.29 -14.50
CA ILE A 82 -6.39 11.39 -13.62
C ILE A 82 -5.64 10.42 -14.52
N THR A 83 -4.31 10.47 -14.45
CA THR A 83 -3.44 9.59 -15.24
C THR A 83 -2.69 8.67 -14.29
N TYR A 84 -2.75 7.37 -14.57
CA TYR A 84 -1.92 6.36 -13.94
C TYR A 84 -0.69 6.09 -14.79
N THR A 85 0.40 5.83 -14.11
CA THR A 85 1.62 5.24 -14.67
C THR A 85 2.06 4.06 -13.82
N TYR A 86 3.10 3.35 -14.24
CA TYR A 86 3.60 2.20 -13.51
C TYR A 86 5.12 2.12 -13.51
N LEU A 87 5.65 1.41 -12.52
CA LEU A 87 7.02 0.97 -12.42
C LEU A 87 7.00 -0.52 -12.10
N ILE A 88 7.74 -1.33 -12.84
CA ILE A 88 7.76 -2.79 -12.71
C ILE A 88 9.19 -3.29 -12.51
N SER A 89 9.35 -4.32 -11.68
CA SER A 89 10.64 -4.98 -11.45
C SER A 89 11.03 -5.88 -12.63
N SER A 90 12.28 -6.34 -12.63
CA SER A 90 12.66 -7.54 -13.39
C SER A 90 11.86 -8.76 -12.94
N ARG A 91 11.95 -9.86 -13.67
CA ARG A 91 11.31 -11.13 -13.30
C ARG A 91 12.13 -11.84 -12.22
N LEU A 92 11.53 -12.04 -11.04
CA LEU A 92 12.16 -12.54 -9.83
C LEU A 92 11.72 -13.96 -9.49
N GLY A 93 12.57 -14.70 -8.82
CA GLY A 93 12.33 -16.08 -8.38
C GLY A 93 13.49 -17.01 -8.71
N ARG A 94 13.69 -18.05 -7.91
CA ARG A 94 14.84 -18.96 -7.97
C ARG A 94 14.82 -19.94 -9.15
N ASN A 95 13.62 -20.35 -9.57
CA ASN A 95 13.41 -21.38 -10.59
C ASN A 95 12.82 -20.79 -11.89
N THR A 96 12.27 -21.63 -12.73
CA THR A 96 11.53 -21.22 -13.94
C THR A 96 10.26 -20.42 -13.64
N TYR A 97 9.72 -20.58 -12.42
CA TYR A 97 8.62 -19.77 -11.90
C TYR A 97 9.14 -18.38 -11.55
N LYS A 98 8.69 -17.39 -12.31
CA LYS A 98 9.11 -15.98 -12.14
C LYS A 98 7.91 -15.09 -11.98
N GLU A 99 8.03 -14.13 -11.05
CA GLU A 99 7.04 -13.09 -10.78
C GLU A 99 7.66 -11.70 -10.87
N GLN A 100 6.80 -10.68 -10.87
CA GLN A 100 7.25 -9.29 -10.83
C GLN A 100 6.41 -8.52 -9.80
N TYR A 101 7.04 -7.52 -9.18
CA TYR A 101 6.36 -6.46 -8.45
C TYR A 101 6.06 -5.32 -9.42
N ALA A 102 4.83 -4.78 -9.38
CA ALA A 102 4.52 -3.54 -10.10
C ALA A 102 3.86 -2.54 -9.15
N PHE A 103 4.35 -1.30 -9.21
CA PHE A 103 3.70 -0.16 -8.58
C PHE A 103 2.93 0.63 -9.64
N LEU A 104 1.63 0.80 -9.44
CA LEU A 104 0.79 1.66 -10.26
C LEU A 104 0.39 2.87 -9.43
N TYR A 105 0.52 4.06 -9.97
CA TYR A 105 0.26 5.29 -9.22
C TYR A 105 -0.25 6.44 -10.06
N LYS A 106 -0.98 7.36 -9.41
CA LYS A 106 -1.47 8.60 -10.04
C LYS A 106 -0.35 9.62 -10.15
N GLU A 107 0.06 9.96 -11.36
CA GLU A 107 1.23 10.82 -11.65
C GLU A 107 1.17 12.20 -10.96
N LYS A 108 -0.02 12.78 -10.85
CA LYS A 108 -0.20 14.08 -10.19
C LYS A 108 -0.05 14.05 -8.67
N GLN A 109 -0.07 12.86 -8.07
CA GLN A 109 0.00 12.70 -6.62
C GLN A 109 1.31 12.13 -6.14
N VAL A 110 1.91 11.24 -6.94
CA VAL A 110 3.11 10.48 -6.58
C VAL A 110 4.07 10.44 -7.75
N SER A 111 5.36 10.54 -7.47
CA SER A 111 6.45 10.34 -8.44
C SER A 111 7.55 9.48 -7.84
N VAL A 112 8.32 8.81 -8.68
CA VAL A 112 9.47 7.98 -8.28
C VAL A 112 10.73 8.84 -8.28
N LYS A 113 11.48 8.83 -7.17
CA LYS A 113 12.80 9.47 -7.05
C LYS A 113 13.93 8.53 -7.44
N LYS A 114 13.90 7.31 -6.88
CA LYS A 114 14.92 6.27 -7.10
C LYS A 114 14.28 4.89 -6.93
N ASN A 115 14.89 3.88 -7.52
CA ASN A 115 14.58 2.49 -7.27
C ASN A 115 15.82 1.61 -7.47
N TYR A 116 15.83 0.45 -6.88
CA TYR A 116 16.79 -0.62 -7.14
C TYR A 116 16.21 -1.96 -6.70
N LEU A 117 16.78 -3.03 -7.22
CA LEU A 117 16.54 -4.37 -6.73
C LEU A 117 17.54 -4.64 -5.60
N TYR A 118 17.04 -5.00 -4.41
CA TYR A 118 17.93 -5.39 -3.30
C TYR A 118 18.63 -6.69 -3.68
N HIS A 119 19.92 -6.73 -3.45
CA HIS A 119 20.72 -7.95 -3.59
C HIS A 119 21.22 -8.33 -2.20
N ASP A 120 21.04 -9.59 -1.86
CA ASP A 120 21.51 -10.17 -0.61
C ASP A 120 22.96 -10.64 -0.81
N ASP A 121 23.90 -9.69 -0.62
CA ASP A 121 25.32 -9.89 -0.88
C ASP A 121 26.15 -10.11 0.42
N GLN A 122 25.47 -10.37 1.57
CA GLN A 122 26.17 -10.48 2.85
C GLN A 122 26.87 -11.85 2.98
N ASP A 123 28.12 -11.82 3.46
CA ASP A 123 28.89 -13.04 3.71
C ASP A 123 28.19 -13.96 4.72
N GLY A 124 27.78 -15.14 4.30
CA GLY A 124 27.16 -16.17 5.13
C GLY A 124 25.63 -16.17 5.14
N ASP A 125 24.98 -15.20 4.52
CA ASP A 125 23.51 -15.08 4.45
C ASP A 125 23.01 -15.05 3.01
N ALA A 126 23.75 -15.67 2.12
CA ALA A 126 23.52 -15.64 0.70
C ALA A 126 22.08 -16.08 0.33
N ASP A 127 21.37 -15.18 -0.36
CA ASP A 127 20.12 -15.45 -1.06
C ASP A 127 18.97 -15.90 -0.16
N VAL A 128 18.61 -15.08 0.86
CA VAL A 128 17.48 -15.34 1.75
C VAL A 128 16.15 -15.17 1.02
N PHE A 129 16.03 -14.11 0.19
CA PHE A 129 14.79 -13.84 -0.51
C PHE A 129 14.53 -14.80 -1.67
N SER A 130 13.33 -15.34 -1.74
CA SER A 130 12.88 -16.08 -2.91
C SER A 130 12.58 -15.15 -4.10
N ARG A 131 12.21 -13.93 -3.80
CA ARG A 131 11.99 -12.80 -4.71
C ARG A 131 12.49 -11.53 -4.02
N GLU A 132 13.61 -11.04 -4.45
CA GLU A 132 14.30 -9.90 -3.86
C GLU A 132 13.39 -8.65 -3.84
N PRO A 133 13.39 -7.86 -2.76
CA PRO A 133 12.61 -6.65 -2.70
C PRO A 133 12.98 -5.63 -3.78
N PHE A 134 12.00 -5.18 -4.55
CA PHE A 134 12.14 -4.10 -5.51
C PHE A 134 11.89 -2.75 -4.81
N VAL A 135 12.93 -2.19 -4.22
CA VAL A 135 12.87 -1.01 -3.37
C VAL A 135 12.63 0.26 -4.17
N VAL A 136 11.62 1.04 -3.81
CA VAL A 136 11.26 2.28 -4.52
C VAL A 136 11.11 3.45 -3.57
N TRP A 137 11.81 4.54 -3.84
CA TRP A 137 11.68 5.82 -3.14
C TRP A 137 10.67 6.71 -3.86
N PHE A 138 9.54 6.92 -3.25
CA PHE A 138 8.47 7.76 -3.76
C PHE A 138 8.51 9.16 -3.16
N GLN A 139 8.02 10.13 -3.95
CA GLN A 139 7.75 11.49 -3.54
C GLN A 139 6.27 11.81 -3.72
N SER A 140 5.65 12.43 -2.70
CA SER A 140 4.26 12.89 -2.73
C SER A 140 4.16 14.30 -2.14
N PRO A 141 4.24 15.34 -2.97
CA PRO A 141 4.26 16.74 -2.49
C PRO A 141 2.99 17.17 -1.75
N SER A 142 1.87 16.50 -2.01
CA SER A 142 0.57 16.81 -1.41
C SER A 142 0.34 16.20 -0.04
N THR A 143 1.14 15.22 0.37
CA THR A 143 1.01 14.54 1.67
C THR A 143 1.80 15.21 2.78
N ALA A 144 1.44 14.88 4.02
CA ALA A 144 2.14 15.38 5.21
C ALA A 144 3.58 14.90 5.26
N VAL A 145 3.81 13.62 4.97
CA VAL A 145 5.14 13.06 4.71
C VAL A 145 5.46 13.21 3.22
N LYS A 146 6.52 13.95 2.90
CA LYS A 146 6.81 14.36 1.50
C LYS A 146 7.43 13.27 0.67
N ASP A 147 8.18 12.38 1.29
CA ASP A 147 8.78 11.24 0.65
C ASP A 147 8.87 10.03 1.59
N PHE A 148 8.83 8.86 1.02
CA PHE A 148 8.89 7.59 1.72
C PHE A 148 9.38 6.49 0.79
N VAL A 149 9.99 5.48 1.38
CA VAL A 149 10.42 4.27 0.65
C VAL A 149 9.38 3.17 0.84
N ILE A 150 9.06 2.46 -0.24
CA ILE A 150 8.31 1.22 -0.18
C ILE A 150 9.25 0.05 -0.46
N VAL A 151 9.21 -0.93 0.43
CA VAL A 151 9.89 -2.20 0.33
C VAL A 151 8.82 -3.28 0.17
N PRO A 152 8.58 -3.79 -1.05
CA PRO A 152 7.63 -4.86 -1.29
C PRO A 152 8.22 -6.19 -0.88
N LEU A 153 7.38 -7.12 -0.44
CA LEU A 153 7.77 -8.50 -0.21
C LEU A 153 6.62 -9.46 -0.52
N HIS A 154 6.94 -10.52 -1.25
CA HIS A 154 6.10 -11.71 -1.38
C HIS A 154 6.97 -12.92 -0.99
N THR A 155 6.79 -13.41 0.23
CA THR A 155 7.58 -14.52 0.77
C THR A 155 7.17 -15.85 0.16
N THR A 156 8.07 -16.82 0.24
CA THR A 156 7.69 -18.22 0.11
C THR A 156 7.19 -18.72 1.47
N PRO A 157 6.04 -19.44 1.53
CA PRO A 157 5.45 -19.87 2.80
C PRO A 157 6.42 -20.56 3.76
N GLU A 158 7.29 -21.42 3.23
CA GLU A 158 8.25 -22.23 4.00
C GLU A 158 9.37 -21.38 4.61
N THR A 159 9.70 -20.24 4.00
CA THR A 159 10.80 -19.35 4.42
C THR A 159 10.31 -18.01 4.98
N SER A 160 8.99 -17.82 5.11
CA SER A 160 8.38 -16.55 5.52
C SER A 160 9.01 -15.92 6.76
N VAL A 161 9.33 -16.71 7.79
CA VAL A 161 9.95 -16.22 9.03
C VAL A 161 11.29 -15.54 8.74
N LYS A 162 12.14 -16.19 7.91
CA LYS A 162 13.47 -15.67 7.55
C LYS A 162 13.34 -14.44 6.65
N GLU A 163 12.53 -14.52 5.59
CA GLU A 163 12.36 -13.43 4.65
C GLU A 163 11.75 -12.17 5.31
N ILE A 164 10.84 -12.32 6.26
CA ILE A 164 10.31 -11.18 7.02
C ILE A 164 11.37 -10.59 7.96
N ASP A 165 12.19 -11.44 8.60
CA ASP A 165 13.27 -10.96 9.47
C ASP A 165 14.32 -10.19 8.68
N GLU A 166 14.68 -10.68 7.48
CA GLU A 166 15.65 -10.07 6.57
C GLU A 166 15.28 -8.66 6.12
N LEU A 167 14.00 -8.29 6.14
CA LEU A 167 13.58 -6.91 5.88
C LEU A 167 14.22 -5.89 6.84
N ALA A 168 14.72 -6.31 8.02
CA ALA A 168 15.46 -5.44 8.90
C ALA A 168 16.83 -5.04 8.31
N ASP A 169 17.47 -5.95 7.58
CA ASP A 169 18.74 -5.66 6.91
C ASP A 169 18.51 -4.79 5.66
N VAL A 170 17.44 -5.07 4.89
CA VAL A 170 16.99 -4.17 3.82
C VAL A 170 16.77 -2.75 4.33
N TYR A 171 16.10 -2.60 5.50
CA TYR A 171 15.93 -1.28 6.13
C TYR A 171 17.26 -0.58 6.38
N MET A 172 18.23 -1.30 6.97
CA MET A 172 19.54 -0.73 7.31
C MET A 172 20.32 -0.33 6.05
N ASP A 173 20.33 -1.17 5.01
CA ASP A 173 20.98 -0.86 3.73
C ASP A 173 20.36 0.38 3.08
N VAL A 174 19.04 0.39 2.90
CA VAL A 174 18.35 1.53 2.25
C VAL A 174 18.54 2.82 3.05
N LYS A 175 18.40 2.76 4.37
CA LYS A 175 18.63 3.92 5.25
C LYS A 175 20.06 4.45 5.11
N SER A 176 21.03 3.56 5.08
CA SER A 176 22.43 3.95 4.89
C SER A 176 22.69 4.54 3.51
N ARG A 177 22.15 3.91 2.46
CA ARG A 177 22.35 4.27 1.06
C ARG A 177 21.66 5.57 0.66
N TRP A 178 20.43 5.81 1.12
CA TRP A 178 19.62 6.95 0.70
C TRP A 178 19.41 8.03 1.76
N LYS A 179 19.82 7.77 3.00
CA LYS A 179 19.64 8.69 4.15
C LYS A 179 18.17 9.08 4.35
N VAL A 180 17.28 8.12 4.24
CA VAL A 180 15.82 8.26 4.40
C VAL A 180 15.37 7.71 5.74
N GLU A 181 14.21 8.20 6.25
CA GLU A 181 13.69 7.83 7.56
C GLU A 181 12.28 7.22 7.51
N ASN A 182 11.55 7.40 6.41
CA ASN A 182 10.16 6.98 6.30
C ASN A 182 10.05 5.75 5.37
N PHE A 183 9.61 4.62 5.94
CA PHE A 183 9.52 3.34 5.24
C PHE A 183 8.13 2.72 5.37
N ILE A 184 7.72 2.04 4.30
CA ILE A 184 6.55 1.18 4.22
C ILE A 184 7.02 -0.19 3.72
N PHE A 185 6.94 -1.21 4.56
CA PHE A 185 7.11 -2.60 4.17
C PHE A 185 5.73 -3.17 3.92
N MET A 186 5.45 -3.67 2.74
CA MET A 186 4.12 -4.17 2.42
C MET A 186 4.14 -5.29 1.39
N GLY A 187 3.15 -6.15 1.46
CA GLY A 187 3.00 -7.26 0.54
C GLY A 187 2.35 -8.47 1.18
N ASP A 188 2.42 -9.57 0.47
CA ASP A 188 2.06 -10.89 0.96
C ASP A 188 3.26 -11.50 1.70
N PHE A 189 3.28 -11.29 3.01
CA PHE A 189 4.33 -11.82 3.88
C PHE A 189 4.08 -13.27 4.28
N ASN A 190 2.95 -13.86 3.88
CA ASN A 190 2.49 -15.14 4.42
C ASN A 190 2.55 -15.16 5.98
N ALA A 191 2.34 -13.98 6.59
CA ALA A 191 2.62 -13.68 7.99
C ALA A 191 1.50 -14.12 8.91
N GLY A 192 1.06 -15.36 8.80
CA GLY A 192 -0.05 -15.86 9.62
C GLY A 192 -0.25 -17.36 9.53
N CYS A 193 -1.23 -17.85 10.28
CA CYS A 193 -1.63 -19.25 10.34
C CYS A 193 -0.43 -20.20 10.59
N SER A 194 -0.27 -21.22 9.76
CA SER A 194 0.83 -22.20 9.91
C SER A 194 2.17 -21.71 9.39
N TYR A 195 2.20 -20.70 8.51
CA TYR A 195 3.44 -20.21 7.89
C TYR A 195 4.31 -19.42 8.86
N VAL A 196 3.68 -18.60 9.73
CA VAL A 196 4.37 -17.94 10.85
C VAL A 196 3.67 -18.32 12.16
N PRO A 197 4.05 -19.45 12.78
CA PRO A 197 3.45 -19.89 14.03
C PRO A 197 3.81 -18.93 15.18
N LYS A 198 2.93 -18.84 16.19
CA LYS A 198 3.07 -17.88 17.31
C LYS A 198 4.45 -17.85 17.96
N LYS A 199 5.11 -19.00 18.09
CA LYS A 199 6.46 -19.11 18.68
C LYS A 199 7.56 -18.50 17.80
N ALA A 200 7.33 -18.33 16.49
CA ALA A 200 8.33 -17.81 15.56
C ALA A 200 8.40 -16.27 15.59
N TRP A 201 7.35 -15.58 15.99
CA TRP A 201 7.29 -14.11 16.00
C TRP A 201 8.43 -13.46 16.78
N LYS A 202 8.93 -14.10 17.86
CA LYS A 202 10.07 -13.60 18.65
C LYS A 202 11.39 -13.56 17.87
N ASN A 203 11.47 -14.25 16.74
CA ASN A 203 12.66 -14.31 15.90
C ASN A 203 12.61 -13.32 14.73
N ILE A 204 11.56 -12.50 14.63
CA ILE A 204 11.35 -11.53 13.55
C ILE A 204 11.62 -10.13 14.09
N ARG A 205 12.73 -9.52 13.68
CA ARG A 205 13.15 -8.15 14.11
C ARG A 205 12.10 -7.09 13.79
N LEU A 206 11.42 -7.18 12.64
CA LEU A 206 10.30 -6.30 12.31
C LEU A 206 9.16 -6.37 13.33
N ARG A 207 9.06 -7.46 14.09
CA ARG A 207 8.02 -7.65 15.13
C ARG A 207 8.50 -7.28 16.52
N THR A 208 9.77 -7.55 16.81
CA THR A 208 10.34 -7.38 18.16
C THR A 208 10.86 -5.97 18.40
N ASP A 209 11.27 -5.24 17.37
CA ASP A 209 11.60 -3.80 17.47
C ASP A 209 10.31 -2.95 17.42
N PRO A 210 9.95 -2.27 18.54
CA PRO A 210 8.72 -1.47 18.63
C PRO A 210 8.68 -0.25 17.70
N SER A 211 9.78 0.08 17.06
CA SER A 211 9.82 1.17 16.07
C SER A 211 9.19 0.78 14.73
N PHE A 212 8.95 -0.51 14.49
CA PHE A 212 8.16 -0.99 13.37
C PHE A 212 6.69 -1.11 13.78
N VAL A 213 5.82 -0.38 13.11
CA VAL A 213 4.39 -0.29 13.43
C VAL A 213 3.57 -1.08 12.42
N TRP A 214 3.01 -2.18 12.87
CA TRP A 214 2.16 -3.06 12.06
C TRP A 214 0.75 -2.50 11.96
N LEU A 215 0.31 -2.12 10.74
CA LEU A 215 -1.02 -1.55 10.51
C LEU A 215 -2.10 -2.63 10.33
N ILE A 216 -1.76 -3.75 9.72
CA ILE A 216 -2.67 -4.90 9.55
C ILE A 216 -2.39 -5.87 10.70
N GLY A 217 -3.41 -6.09 11.52
CA GLY A 217 -3.30 -6.93 12.74
C GLY A 217 -3.35 -8.42 12.45
N ASP A 218 -2.97 -9.24 13.43
CA ASP A 218 -2.93 -10.71 13.28
C ASP A 218 -4.33 -11.35 13.19
N LYS A 219 -5.38 -10.60 13.51
CA LYS A 219 -6.79 -11.05 13.44
C LYS A 219 -7.50 -10.60 12.16
N GLU A 220 -6.83 -9.81 11.33
CA GLU A 220 -7.37 -9.39 10.04
C GLU A 220 -7.39 -10.58 9.09
N ASP A 221 -8.50 -10.75 8.38
CA ASP A 221 -8.59 -11.75 7.32
C ASP A 221 -8.26 -11.09 5.99
N THR A 222 -7.18 -11.54 5.36
CA THR A 222 -6.77 -11.09 4.03
C THR A 222 -7.02 -12.13 2.95
N THR A 223 -7.76 -13.20 3.26
CA THR A 223 -8.03 -14.33 2.36
C THR A 223 -9.46 -14.32 1.83
N VAL A 224 -9.65 -14.72 0.57
CA VAL A 224 -10.97 -14.75 -0.10
C VAL A 224 -11.76 -16.01 0.24
N LYS A 225 -11.05 -17.15 0.41
CA LYS A 225 -11.70 -18.42 0.69
C LYS A 225 -12.43 -18.41 2.04
N LYS A 226 -13.71 -18.75 2.06
CA LYS A 226 -14.55 -18.76 3.28
C LYS A 226 -14.07 -19.64 4.41
N ASN A 227 -13.36 -20.72 4.09
CA ASN A 227 -12.82 -21.65 5.08
C ASN A 227 -11.38 -21.34 5.49
N THR A 228 -10.83 -20.22 5.06
CA THR A 228 -9.53 -19.70 5.45
C THR A 228 -9.72 -18.31 6.03
N SER A 229 -9.04 -18.03 7.15
CA SER A 229 -9.02 -16.69 7.75
C SER A 229 -7.64 -16.44 8.30
N CYS A 230 -6.79 -15.85 7.48
CA CYS A 230 -5.38 -15.63 7.77
C CYS A 230 -4.95 -14.21 7.39
N ALA A 231 -4.11 -13.61 8.24
CA ALA A 231 -3.50 -12.31 7.98
C ALA A 231 -2.17 -12.50 7.24
N TYR A 232 -2.21 -12.85 5.95
CA TYR A 232 -1.02 -13.05 5.14
C TYR A 232 -0.43 -11.73 4.67
N ASP A 233 -1.29 -10.82 4.18
CA ASP A 233 -0.90 -9.52 3.63
C ASP A 233 -0.72 -8.50 4.75
N ARG A 234 0.41 -7.79 4.72
CA ARG A 234 0.80 -6.88 5.80
C ARG A 234 1.24 -5.52 5.27
N ILE A 235 1.10 -4.54 6.15
CA ILE A 235 1.68 -3.20 6.01
C ILE A 235 2.36 -2.86 7.32
N VAL A 236 3.68 -2.58 7.26
CA VAL A 236 4.50 -2.22 8.41
C VAL A 236 5.18 -0.89 8.12
N LEU A 237 5.11 0.04 9.05
CA LEU A 237 5.71 1.36 8.93
C LEU A 237 6.92 1.51 9.82
N ARG A 238 7.93 2.24 9.34
CA ARG A 238 9.07 2.71 10.12
C ARG A 238 9.29 4.20 9.85
N GLY A 239 9.48 4.98 10.92
CA GLY A 239 9.70 6.42 10.87
C GLY A 239 8.59 7.19 11.59
N GLN A 240 8.98 8.16 12.42
CA GLN A 240 8.00 8.90 13.25
C GLN A 240 7.06 9.76 12.40
N GLU A 241 7.56 10.35 11.34
CA GLU A 241 6.77 11.25 10.49
C GLU A 241 5.68 10.49 9.74
N ILE A 242 6.03 9.35 9.10
CA ILE A 242 5.05 8.54 8.37
C ILE A 242 4.02 7.95 9.31
N VAL A 243 4.40 7.43 10.48
CA VAL A 243 3.46 6.86 11.46
C VAL A 243 2.47 7.91 11.94
N ARG A 244 2.94 9.15 12.26
CA ARG A 244 2.06 10.26 12.66
C ARG A 244 1.16 10.75 11.53
N SER A 245 1.54 10.50 10.28
CA SER A 245 0.80 10.92 9.09
C SER A 245 -0.33 9.96 8.70
N VAL A 246 -0.42 8.80 9.31
CA VAL A 246 -1.53 7.85 9.07
C VAL A 246 -2.85 8.48 9.49
N VAL A 247 -3.86 8.37 8.63
CA VAL A 247 -5.24 8.72 8.97
C VAL A 247 -5.78 7.65 9.93
N PRO A 248 -6.26 8.00 11.12
CA PRO A 248 -6.77 7.03 12.09
C PRO A 248 -7.86 6.15 11.48
N ARG A 249 -7.78 4.84 11.72
CA ARG A 249 -8.75 3.83 11.25
C ARG A 249 -8.86 3.73 9.72
N SER A 250 -7.85 4.18 8.99
CA SER A 250 -7.81 4.05 7.52
C SER A 250 -7.17 2.75 7.04
N ASN A 251 -6.47 2.05 7.92
CA ASN A 251 -5.89 0.74 7.65
C ASN A 251 -6.98 -0.32 7.67
N SER A 252 -7.07 -1.11 6.61
CA SER A 252 -8.10 -2.14 6.47
C SER A 252 -7.77 -3.14 5.39
N THR A 253 -8.43 -4.28 5.44
CA THR A 253 -8.59 -5.21 4.33
C THR A 253 -9.80 -4.78 3.49
N PHE A 254 -9.64 -4.67 2.17
CA PHE A 254 -10.74 -4.33 1.28
C PHE A 254 -11.38 -5.59 0.71
N ASN A 255 -12.50 -5.99 1.29
CA ASN A 255 -13.29 -7.12 0.80
C ASN A 255 -14.02 -6.73 -0.50
N PHE A 256 -13.36 -6.94 -1.65
CA PHE A 256 -13.94 -6.65 -2.95
C PHE A 256 -15.05 -7.62 -3.33
N GLN A 257 -15.06 -8.84 -2.78
CA GLN A 257 -16.14 -9.80 -2.98
C GLN A 257 -17.48 -9.21 -2.49
N LYS A 258 -17.48 -8.74 -1.25
CA LYS A 258 -18.67 -8.09 -0.66
C LYS A 258 -18.97 -6.76 -1.34
N ALA A 259 -17.96 -5.95 -1.62
CA ALA A 259 -18.15 -4.61 -2.18
C ALA A 259 -18.73 -4.61 -3.61
N TYR A 260 -18.48 -5.68 -4.37
CA TYR A 260 -18.95 -5.83 -5.74
C TYR A 260 -19.96 -6.96 -5.91
N GLU A 261 -20.48 -7.50 -4.79
CA GLU A 261 -21.52 -8.55 -4.75
C GLU A 261 -21.15 -9.80 -5.56
N LEU A 262 -19.88 -10.22 -5.47
CA LEU A 262 -19.37 -11.37 -6.22
C LEU A 262 -19.64 -12.68 -5.46
N THR A 263 -19.88 -13.74 -6.19
CA THR A 263 -19.79 -15.10 -5.66
C THR A 263 -18.35 -15.41 -5.23
N GLU A 264 -18.16 -16.46 -4.43
CA GLU A 264 -16.81 -16.88 -4.05
C GLU A 264 -15.97 -17.30 -5.28
N GLU A 265 -16.60 -17.99 -6.23
CA GLU A 265 -15.94 -18.40 -7.49
C GLU A 265 -15.47 -17.19 -8.31
N GLU A 266 -16.32 -16.20 -8.51
CA GLU A 266 -15.96 -14.95 -9.20
C GLU A 266 -14.86 -14.19 -8.47
N ALA A 267 -14.90 -14.14 -7.13
CA ALA A 267 -13.86 -13.50 -6.34
C ALA A 267 -12.52 -14.25 -6.44
N LEU A 268 -12.53 -15.59 -6.42
CA LEU A 268 -11.35 -16.43 -6.59
C LEU A 268 -10.78 -16.37 -8.01
N ALA A 269 -11.58 -16.06 -9.02
CA ALA A 269 -11.10 -15.77 -10.36
C ALA A 269 -10.27 -14.47 -10.40
N VAL A 270 -10.54 -13.52 -9.51
CA VAL A 270 -9.77 -12.29 -9.31
C VAL A 270 -8.50 -12.59 -8.52
N SER A 271 -8.64 -13.07 -7.29
CA SER A 271 -7.55 -13.47 -6.39
C SER A 271 -8.08 -14.29 -5.22
N ASP A 272 -7.20 -15.05 -4.55
CA ASP A 272 -7.46 -15.64 -3.23
C ASP A 272 -7.02 -14.73 -2.07
N HIS A 273 -6.53 -13.53 -2.36
CA HIS A 273 -6.21 -12.47 -1.41
C HIS A 273 -7.13 -11.26 -1.55
N PHE A 274 -7.45 -10.61 -0.45
CA PHE A 274 -8.02 -9.27 -0.44
C PHE A 274 -6.91 -8.23 -0.37
N PRO A 275 -7.05 -7.08 -1.07
CA PRO A 275 -6.12 -5.96 -0.91
C PRO A 275 -6.10 -5.42 0.51
N VAL A 276 -4.92 -5.02 0.98
CA VAL A 276 -4.75 -4.25 2.22
C VAL A 276 -4.43 -2.80 1.89
N GLU A 277 -4.95 -1.86 2.67
CA GLU A 277 -4.84 -0.43 2.37
C GLU A 277 -4.72 0.43 3.62
N PHE A 278 -4.16 1.63 3.47
CA PHE A 278 -4.19 2.71 4.46
C PHE A 278 -4.09 4.07 3.79
N GLN A 279 -4.27 5.15 4.56
CA GLN A 279 -4.22 6.51 4.04
C GLN A 279 -3.24 7.39 4.82
N LEU A 280 -2.47 8.19 4.08
CA LEU A 280 -1.64 9.27 4.62
C LEU A 280 -2.39 10.60 4.52
N ARG A 281 -2.26 11.44 5.55
CA ARG A 281 -2.85 12.79 5.60
C ARG A 281 -2.23 13.71 4.57
N SER A 282 -3.02 14.63 4.03
CA SER A 282 -2.48 15.72 3.23
C SER A 282 -1.73 16.74 4.09
N SER A 283 -0.80 17.48 3.46
CA SER A 283 -0.09 18.59 4.08
C SER A 283 -1.02 19.70 4.57
N ARG A 284 -2.14 19.96 3.88
CA ARG A 284 -3.15 20.95 4.25
C ARG A 284 -3.87 20.60 5.55
N ALA A 285 -4.11 19.32 5.83
CA ALA A 285 -4.75 18.88 7.07
C ALA A 285 -3.91 19.20 8.31
N LEU A 286 -2.59 19.15 8.23
CA LEU A 286 -1.68 19.53 9.33
C LEU A 286 -1.66 21.05 9.57
N THR A 287 -1.69 21.85 8.51
CA THR A 287 -1.68 23.31 8.60
C THR A 287 -2.95 23.84 9.30
N ASN A 288 -4.10 23.27 8.97
CA ASN A 288 -5.37 23.64 9.60
C ASN A 288 -5.40 23.28 11.10
N ARG A 289 -4.83 22.14 11.48
CA ARG A 289 -4.74 21.73 12.90
C ARG A 289 -3.81 22.65 13.70
N ARG A 290 -2.69 23.11 13.12
CA ARG A 290 -1.81 24.10 13.77
C ARG A 290 -2.49 25.46 13.96
N ARG A 291 -3.29 25.91 12.98
CA ARG A 291 -4.05 27.17 13.09
C ARG A 291 -5.15 27.13 14.15
N SER A 292 -5.79 25.99 14.38
CA SER A 292 -6.83 25.82 15.40
C SER A 292 -6.30 25.75 16.84
N VAL A 293 -5.01 25.48 17.02
CA VAL A 293 -4.36 25.34 18.34
C VAL A 293 -3.73 26.66 18.82
N ILE A 294 -3.59 27.68 17.96
CA ILE A 294 -3.06 28.98 18.35
C ILE A 294 -4.19 29.78 19.04
N PRO A 295 -4.11 30.11 20.35
CA PRO A 295 -5.12 30.86 21.03
C PRO A 295 -5.24 32.26 20.40
N LYS A 296 -6.44 32.68 20.05
CA LYS A 296 -6.69 34.06 19.62
C LYS A 296 -6.27 35.01 20.76
N ARG A 297 -5.20 35.76 20.56
CA ARG A 297 -4.75 36.81 21.49
C ARG A 297 -5.89 37.83 21.63
N LYS A 298 -6.52 37.88 22.80
CA LYS A 298 -7.51 38.91 23.13
C LYS A 298 -6.81 40.25 23.11
N THR A 299 -7.09 41.09 22.12
CA THR A 299 -6.72 42.50 22.13
C THR A 299 -7.51 43.16 23.25
N LYS A 300 -6.83 43.60 24.31
CA LYS A 300 -7.41 44.52 25.30
C LYS A 300 -7.64 45.85 24.59
N ALA A 301 -8.92 46.22 24.43
CA ALA A 301 -9.26 47.58 24.07
C ALA A 301 -8.94 48.49 25.26
N ASN A 302 -7.97 49.38 25.12
CA ASN A 302 -7.78 50.52 26.01
C ASN A 302 -8.97 51.45 25.83
N ARG A 303 -9.79 51.60 26.90
CA ARG A 303 -10.67 52.75 27.06
C ARG A 303 -9.91 53.79 27.84
N SER A 304 -9.57 54.88 27.20
CA SER A 304 -9.31 56.18 27.79
C SER A 304 -10.61 56.91 28.05
#